data_07c8f175312cae6856f0e649c89d3f0e
#
_entry.id   07c8f175312cae6856f0e649c89d3f0e
#
_cell.length_a   1.000
_cell.length_b   1.000
_cell.length_c   1.000
_cell.angle_alpha   90.00
_cell.angle_beta   90.00
_cell.angle_gamma   90.00
#
_symmetry.space_group_name_H-M   'P 1'
#
loop_
_entity.id
_entity.type
_entity.pdbx_description
1 polymer ?
#
loop_
_entity_poly.entity_id
_entity_poly.type
_entity_poly.pdbx_seq_one_letter_code
_entity_poly.pdbx_strand_id
1 'polypeptide(L)'
;MKERQEREENDPMSTLSVCRLQDEARGSTGPRIRRRHRLEHVLVGCGLALLPWLVVLANGLPGTAIASNWCTAWIGLDALEALGLIATGLLAVRGHQLHALTATATATLLVVDAWFDTMTAAPGADQVSAIAMALGAELPLAVVCVVLAVRGAARPTA
;
A
#
# COMPACT_ATOMS: atom_id res chain seq x y z
N MET A 1 17.95 31.09 -51.08
CA MET A 1 17.77 30.02 -50.09
C MET A 1 17.22 30.55 -48.75
N LYS A 2 17.49 31.79 -48.38
CA LYS A 2 17.02 32.47 -47.18
C LYS A 2 15.53 32.86 -47.22
N GLU A 3 15.04 33.31 -48.36
CA GLU A 3 13.65 33.73 -48.55
C GLU A 3 12.60 32.58 -48.50
N ARG A 4 13.04 31.34 -48.70
CA ARG A 4 12.15 30.19 -48.62
C ARG A 4 11.88 29.78 -47.14
N GLN A 5 12.85 30.01 -46.28
CA GLN A 5 12.80 29.72 -44.84
C GLN A 5 11.90 30.71 -44.09
N GLU A 6 11.95 32.00 -44.48
CA GLU A 6 11.11 33.05 -43.89
C GLU A 6 9.63 32.98 -44.34
N ARG A 7 9.32 32.25 -45.41
CA ARG A 7 7.95 32.04 -45.87
C ARG A 7 7.24 30.88 -45.18
N GLU A 8 8.01 29.87 -44.71
CA GLU A 8 7.46 28.74 -43.95
C GLU A 8 7.18 29.13 -42.50
N GLU A 9 7.93 30.10 -41.92
CA GLU A 9 7.77 30.55 -40.53
C GLU A 9 6.55 31.49 -40.35
N ASN A 10 6.02 32.09 -41.41
CA ASN A 10 4.88 33.01 -41.37
C ASN A 10 3.59 32.47 -41.95
N ASP A 11 3.44 31.15 -42.07
CA ASP A 11 2.20 30.55 -42.53
C ASP A 11 1.15 30.56 -41.39
N PRO A 12 0.04 31.32 -41.51
CA PRO A 12 -0.98 31.43 -40.49
C PRO A 12 -1.66 30.08 -40.20
N MET A 13 -1.54 29.08 -41.09
CA MET A 13 -2.07 27.74 -40.91
C MET A 13 -1.20 26.91 -39.92
N SER A 14 0.11 27.13 -39.86
CA SER A 14 1.01 26.44 -38.92
C SER A 14 0.84 26.94 -37.49
N THR A 15 0.66 28.25 -37.31
CA THR A 15 0.38 28.85 -35.98
C THR A 15 -0.98 28.44 -35.42
N LEU A 16 -1.99 28.30 -36.23
CA LEU A 16 -3.33 27.80 -35.81
C LEU A 16 -3.29 26.32 -35.42
N SER A 17 -2.48 25.53 -36.09
CA SER A 17 -2.29 24.11 -35.75
C SER A 17 -1.57 23.92 -34.42
N VAL A 18 -0.53 24.71 -34.15
CA VAL A 18 0.21 24.67 -32.86
C VAL A 18 -0.68 25.15 -31.71
N CYS A 19 -1.45 26.24 -31.89
CA CYS A 19 -2.40 26.70 -30.87
C CYS A 19 -3.48 25.66 -30.55
N ARG A 20 -4.00 24.95 -31.57
CA ARG A 20 -5.03 23.93 -31.38
C ARG A 20 -4.48 22.72 -30.63
N LEU A 21 -3.25 22.29 -30.91
CA LEU A 21 -2.59 21.19 -30.20
C LEU A 21 -2.26 21.56 -28.74
N GLN A 22 -1.96 22.81 -28.47
CA GLN A 22 -1.74 23.30 -27.10
C GLN A 22 -3.03 23.42 -26.29
N ASP A 23 -4.15 23.76 -26.93
CA ASP A 23 -5.47 23.82 -26.28
C ASP A 23 -6.02 22.42 -25.98
N GLU A 24 -5.82 21.45 -26.89
CA GLU A 24 -6.18 20.04 -26.63
C GLU A 24 -5.33 19.42 -25.52
N ALA A 25 -4.06 19.75 -25.41
CA ALA A 25 -3.19 19.33 -24.32
C ALA A 25 -3.60 19.96 -22.96
N ARG A 26 -4.13 21.18 -22.97
CA ARG A 26 -4.63 21.88 -21.75
C ARG A 26 -6.01 21.41 -21.30
N GLY A 27 -6.88 20.99 -22.21
CA GLY A 27 -8.25 20.57 -21.91
C GLY A 27 -8.37 19.21 -21.22
N SER A 28 -7.34 18.37 -21.24
CA SER A 28 -7.39 16.97 -20.80
C SER A 28 -7.06 16.76 -19.29
N THR A 29 -6.56 17.78 -18.59
CA THR A 29 -6.04 17.61 -17.22
C THR A 29 -7.06 17.90 -16.10
N GLY A 30 -8.23 18.48 -16.41
CA GLY A 30 -9.15 18.99 -15.40
C GLY A 30 -9.92 17.96 -14.55
N PRO A 31 -10.60 16.95 -15.11
CA PRO A 31 -11.51 16.12 -14.32
C PRO A 31 -10.81 15.01 -13.53
N ARG A 32 -9.67 14.50 -14.00
CA ARG A 32 -8.93 13.41 -13.35
C ARG A 32 -8.23 13.85 -12.06
N ILE A 33 -7.63 15.03 -12.04
CA ILE A 33 -6.94 15.58 -10.87
C ILE A 33 -7.95 15.87 -9.75
N ARG A 34 -9.11 16.48 -10.08
CA ARG A 34 -10.15 16.79 -9.10
C ARG A 34 -10.79 15.54 -8.48
N ARG A 35 -10.90 14.45 -9.23
CA ARG A 35 -11.43 13.17 -8.72
C ARG A 35 -10.43 12.48 -7.77
N ARG A 36 -9.13 12.57 -8.03
CA ARG A 36 -8.09 11.99 -7.19
C ARG A 36 -8.05 12.66 -5.82
N HIS A 37 -8.06 13.98 -5.75
CA HIS A 37 -8.12 14.71 -4.48
C HIS A 37 -9.35 14.40 -3.65
N ARG A 38 -10.50 14.14 -4.27
CA ARG A 38 -11.72 13.73 -3.53
C ARG A 38 -11.54 12.36 -2.87
N LEU A 39 -10.93 11.40 -3.53
CA LEU A 39 -10.66 10.07 -2.96
C LEU A 39 -9.69 10.16 -1.77
N GLU A 40 -8.64 10.96 -1.89
CA GLU A 40 -7.68 11.19 -0.81
C GLU A 40 -8.38 11.76 0.45
N HIS A 41 -9.23 12.77 0.29
CA HIS A 41 -10.00 13.33 1.41
C HIS A 41 -11.02 12.35 1.99
N VAL A 42 -11.66 11.53 1.16
CA VAL A 42 -12.57 10.48 1.63
C VAL A 42 -11.81 9.46 2.49
N LEU A 43 -10.64 9.02 2.06
CA LEU A 43 -9.83 8.08 2.83
C LEU A 43 -9.39 8.67 4.18
N VAL A 44 -8.95 9.93 4.18
CA VAL A 44 -8.62 10.64 5.43
C VAL A 44 -9.85 10.76 6.33
N GLY A 45 -11.00 11.13 5.77
CA GLY A 45 -12.26 11.23 6.51
C GLY A 45 -12.70 9.90 7.13
N CYS A 46 -12.56 8.79 6.38
CA CYS A 46 -12.83 7.45 6.90
C CYS A 46 -11.88 7.09 8.06
N GLY A 47 -10.58 7.36 7.92
CA GLY A 47 -9.61 7.13 9.00
C GLY A 47 -9.95 7.94 10.26
N LEU A 48 -10.29 9.22 10.12
CA LEU A 48 -10.68 10.06 11.25
C LEU A 48 -12.00 9.60 11.90
N ALA A 49 -12.94 9.05 11.12
CA ALA A 49 -14.19 8.51 11.65
C ALA A 49 -13.99 7.24 12.48
N LEU A 50 -12.90 6.49 12.25
CA LEU A 50 -12.54 5.32 13.07
C LEU A 50 -12.09 5.72 14.49
N LEU A 51 -11.54 6.93 14.70
CA LEU A 51 -11.04 7.35 16.02
C LEU A 51 -12.14 7.35 17.10
N PRO A 52 -13.31 8.00 16.91
CA PRO A 52 -14.40 7.89 17.89
C PRO A 52 -14.94 6.47 18.01
N TRP A 53 -14.91 5.67 16.93
CA TRP A 53 -15.30 4.27 16.97
C TRP A 53 -14.38 3.44 17.88
N LEU A 54 -13.07 3.69 17.88
CA LEU A 54 -12.13 3.03 18.81
C LEU A 54 -12.51 3.32 20.27
N VAL A 55 -12.95 4.52 20.61
CA VAL A 55 -13.42 4.86 21.97
C VAL A 55 -14.67 4.04 22.33
N VAL A 56 -15.59 3.85 21.39
CA VAL A 56 -16.78 3.01 21.59
C VAL A 56 -16.37 1.55 21.84
N LEU A 57 -15.44 1.00 21.06
CA LEU A 57 -14.94 -0.34 21.22
C LEU A 57 -14.21 -0.54 22.57
N ALA A 58 -13.34 0.41 22.94
CA ALA A 58 -12.59 0.34 24.19
C ALA A 58 -13.49 0.31 25.44
N ASN A 59 -14.66 0.95 25.39
CA ASN A 59 -15.60 0.99 26.50
C ASN A 59 -16.70 -0.09 26.43
N GLY A 60 -16.93 -0.70 25.27
CA GLY A 60 -18.02 -1.62 25.04
C GLY A 60 -17.63 -3.10 24.97
N LEU A 61 -16.35 -3.38 24.67
CA LEU A 61 -15.91 -4.77 24.52
C LEU A 61 -15.49 -5.37 25.88
N PRO A 62 -15.89 -6.62 26.17
CA PRO A 62 -15.39 -7.35 27.33
C PRO A 62 -13.89 -7.67 27.15
N GLY A 63 -13.14 -7.69 28.26
CA GLY A 63 -11.71 -8.00 28.25
C GLY A 63 -11.39 -9.46 27.87
N THR A 64 -12.42 -10.33 27.85
CA THR A 64 -12.30 -11.73 27.42
C THR A 64 -13.52 -12.11 26.59
N ALA A 65 -13.31 -12.85 25.50
CA ALA A 65 -14.37 -13.36 24.65
C ALA A 65 -14.06 -14.77 24.16
N ILE A 66 -15.10 -15.59 23.96
CA ILE A 66 -14.98 -16.89 23.31
C ILE A 66 -15.30 -16.67 21.82
N ALA A 67 -14.34 -16.94 20.97
CA ALA A 67 -14.49 -16.79 19.52
C ALA A 67 -14.75 -18.16 18.87
N SER A 68 -15.81 -18.25 18.06
CA SER A 68 -16.05 -19.40 17.19
C SER A 68 -14.99 -19.43 16.07
N ASN A 69 -14.56 -20.64 15.68
CA ASN A 69 -13.58 -20.83 14.61
C ASN A 69 -12.19 -20.20 14.87
N TRP A 70 -11.82 -20.03 16.14
CA TRP A 70 -10.56 -19.44 16.54
C TRP A 70 -9.35 -20.07 15.84
N CYS A 71 -9.22 -21.40 15.90
CA CYS A 71 -8.16 -22.15 15.24
C CYS A 71 -8.11 -21.89 13.71
N THR A 72 -9.27 -21.88 13.05
CA THR A 72 -9.35 -21.64 11.60
C THR A 72 -8.92 -20.21 11.23
N ALA A 73 -9.24 -19.24 12.08
CA ALA A 73 -8.84 -17.85 11.85
C ALA A 73 -7.31 -17.70 11.91
N TRP A 74 -6.65 -18.31 12.90
CA TRP A 74 -5.19 -18.30 13.03
C TRP A 74 -4.50 -19.03 11.88
N ILE A 75 -4.93 -20.25 11.55
CA ILE A 75 -4.38 -20.98 10.40
C ILE A 75 -4.55 -20.19 9.10
N GLY A 76 -5.66 -19.45 8.95
CA GLY A 76 -5.91 -18.62 7.80
C GLY A 76 -4.95 -17.42 7.72
N LEU A 77 -4.65 -16.78 8.85
CA LEU A 77 -3.71 -15.67 8.94
C LEU A 77 -2.29 -16.12 8.58
N ASP A 78 -1.80 -17.17 9.23
CA ASP A 78 -0.47 -17.77 8.95
C ASP A 78 -0.34 -18.21 7.48
N ALA A 79 -1.41 -18.77 6.91
CA ALA A 79 -1.42 -19.15 5.50
C ALA A 79 -1.29 -17.96 4.57
N LEU A 80 -1.96 -16.84 4.88
CA LEU A 80 -1.83 -15.59 4.11
C LEU A 80 -0.42 -15.01 4.23
N GLU A 81 0.21 -15.08 5.38
CA GLU A 81 1.58 -14.65 5.58
C GLU A 81 2.58 -15.50 4.79
N ALA A 82 2.44 -16.83 4.87
CA ALA A 82 3.27 -17.74 4.12
C ALA A 82 3.16 -17.49 2.61
N LEU A 83 1.93 -17.35 2.09
CA LEU A 83 1.71 -17.01 0.68
C LEU A 83 2.29 -15.64 0.32
N GLY A 84 2.14 -14.66 1.18
CA GLY A 84 2.69 -13.32 1.02
C GLY A 84 4.22 -13.31 0.94
N LEU A 85 4.88 -14.03 1.85
CA LEU A 85 6.34 -14.18 1.88
C LEU A 85 6.84 -14.89 0.61
N ILE A 86 6.22 -16.00 0.22
CA ILE A 86 6.57 -16.75 -0.99
C ILE A 86 6.39 -15.86 -2.24
N ALA A 87 5.23 -15.21 -2.37
CA ALA A 87 4.94 -14.33 -3.50
C ALA A 87 5.92 -13.16 -3.57
N THR A 88 6.20 -12.50 -2.44
CA THR A 88 7.18 -11.41 -2.35
C THR A 88 8.56 -11.88 -2.80
N GLY A 89 9.03 -13.00 -2.28
CA GLY A 89 10.33 -13.57 -2.65
C GLY A 89 10.43 -13.90 -4.14
N LEU A 90 9.45 -14.62 -4.69
CA LEU A 90 9.42 -14.99 -6.10
C LEU A 90 9.34 -13.78 -7.04
N LEU A 91 8.52 -12.79 -6.71
CA LEU A 91 8.39 -11.57 -7.51
C LEU A 91 9.65 -10.70 -7.42
N ALA A 92 10.29 -10.63 -6.26
CA ALA A 92 11.54 -9.90 -6.06
C ALA A 92 12.70 -10.52 -6.89
N VAL A 93 12.84 -11.85 -6.86
CA VAL A 93 13.86 -12.55 -7.66
C VAL A 93 13.66 -12.34 -9.16
N ARG A 94 12.39 -12.29 -9.60
CA ARG A 94 12.06 -12.04 -11.02
C ARG A 94 12.12 -10.55 -11.41
N GLY A 95 12.42 -9.66 -10.48
CA GLY A 95 12.41 -8.21 -10.72
C GLY A 95 11.04 -7.63 -11.09
N HIS A 96 9.96 -8.34 -10.76
CA HIS A 96 8.61 -7.93 -11.13
C HIS A 96 8.12 -6.76 -10.27
N GLN A 97 7.48 -5.75 -10.87
CA GLN A 97 7.06 -4.51 -10.16
C GLN A 97 6.11 -4.75 -8.98
N LEU A 98 5.30 -5.80 -9.03
CA LEU A 98 4.36 -6.14 -7.96
C LEU A 98 5.05 -6.60 -6.66
N HIS A 99 6.37 -6.87 -6.65
CA HIS A 99 7.06 -7.29 -5.43
C HIS A 99 6.98 -6.23 -4.32
N ALA A 100 6.97 -4.94 -4.67
CA ALA A 100 6.84 -3.87 -3.69
C ALA A 100 5.46 -3.86 -3.03
N LEU A 101 4.40 -4.12 -3.81
CA LEU A 101 3.04 -4.21 -3.30
C LEU A 101 2.84 -5.43 -2.40
N THR A 102 3.30 -6.61 -2.84
CA THR A 102 3.22 -7.84 -2.02
C THR A 102 4.06 -7.71 -0.76
N ALA A 103 5.27 -7.13 -0.83
CA ALA A 103 6.11 -6.88 0.33
C ALA A 103 5.43 -5.97 1.36
N THR A 104 4.76 -4.90 0.91
CA THR A 104 4.02 -4.01 1.81
C THR A 104 2.86 -4.75 2.48
N ALA A 105 2.08 -5.50 1.73
CA ALA A 105 0.96 -6.27 2.27
C ALA A 105 1.43 -7.31 3.29
N THR A 106 2.49 -8.06 2.97
CA THR A 106 3.07 -9.07 3.86
C THR A 106 3.65 -8.45 5.14
N ALA A 107 4.36 -7.32 5.03
CA ALA A 107 4.86 -6.60 6.21
C ALA A 107 3.73 -6.18 7.14
N THR A 108 2.60 -5.74 6.58
CA THR A 108 1.43 -5.36 7.37
C THR A 108 0.82 -6.56 8.09
N LEU A 109 0.68 -7.70 7.41
CA LEU A 109 0.17 -8.94 8.03
C LEU A 109 1.06 -9.36 9.20
N LEU A 110 2.37 -9.45 9.02
CA LEU A 110 3.34 -9.83 10.05
C LEU A 110 3.28 -8.92 11.29
N VAL A 111 3.08 -7.61 11.11
CA VAL A 111 2.93 -6.67 12.23
C VAL A 111 1.59 -6.87 12.95
N VAL A 112 0.53 -7.15 12.19
CA VAL A 112 -0.80 -7.44 12.76
C VAL A 112 -0.76 -8.75 13.53
N ASP A 113 -0.11 -9.77 12.99
CA ASP A 113 0.04 -11.07 13.63
C ASP A 113 0.83 -10.95 14.94
N ALA A 114 2.01 -10.33 14.93
CA ALA A 114 2.80 -10.05 16.12
C ALA A 114 1.98 -9.35 17.22
N TRP A 115 1.13 -8.41 16.81
CA TRP A 115 0.24 -7.71 17.75
C TRP A 115 -0.81 -8.65 18.33
N PHE A 116 -1.53 -9.38 17.47
CA PHE A 116 -2.62 -10.28 17.91
C PHE A 116 -2.07 -11.42 18.76
N ASP A 117 -0.99 -12.05 18.33
CA ASP A 117 -0.38 -13.16 19.06
C ASP A 117 0.04 -12.73 20.48
N THR A 118 0.74 -11.61 20.62
CA THR A 118 1.14 -11.09 21.93
C THR A 118 -0.03 -10.65 22.79
N MET A 119 -1.13 -10.15 22.21
CA MET A 119 -2.30 -9.67 22.97
C MET A 119 -3.25 -10.81 23.37
N THR A 120 -3.28 -11.90 22.62
CA THR A 120 -4.22 -13.02 22.86
C THR A 120 -3.58 -14.20 23.58
N ALA A 121 -2.26 -14.25 23.68
CA ALA A 121 -1.55 -15.30 24.40
C ALA A 121 -1.92 -15.33 25.89
N ALA A 122 -2.10 -16.53 26.42
CA ALA A 122 -2.34 -16.72 27.85
C ALA A 122 -1.11 -16.30 28.68
N PRO A 123 -1.32 -15.71 29.86
CA PRO A 123 -0.18 -15.33 30.73
C PRO A 123 0.71 -16.55 31.06
N GLY A 124 2.04 -16.35 31.00
CA GLY A 124 3.01 -17.38 31.31
C GLY A 124 3.82 -17.84 30.10
N ALA A 125 3.96 -19.14 29.90
CA ALA A 125 4.78 -19.72 28.84
C ALA A 125 4.31 -19.33 27.43
N ASP A 126 3.01 -19.28 27.21
CA ASP A 126 2.42 -18.93 25.91
C ASP A 126 2.74 -17.47 25.54
N GLN A 127 2.63 -16.54 26.49
CA GLN A 127 2.98 -15.14 26.29
C GLN A 127 4.47 -14.95 26.01
N VAL A 128 5.34 -15.69 26.70
CA VAL A 128 6.80 -15.65 26.44
C VAL A 128 7.10 -16.17 25.04
N SER A 129 6.42 -17.25 24.62
CA SER A 129 6.58 -17.80 23.28
C SER A 129 6.09 -16.83 22.19
N ALA A 130 4.94 -16.19 22.38
CA ALA A 130 4.40 -15.19 21.48
C ALA A 130 5.36 -14.01 21.31
N ILE A 131 5.87 -13.46 22.40
CA ILE A 131 6.88 -12.38 22.36
C ILE A 131 8.16 -12.84 21.65
N ALA A 132 8.61 -14.06 21.90
CA ALA A 132 9.82 -14.59 21.26
C ALA A 132 9.61 -14.76 19.75
N MET A 133 8.44 -15.19 19.29
CA MET A 133 8.07 -15.28 17.87
C MET A 133 7.99 -13.90 17.23
N ALA A 134 7.30 -12.96 17.87
CA ALA A 134 7.19 -11.59 17.39
C ALA A 134 8.56 -10.93 17.18
N LEU A 135 9.46 -11.02 18.16
CA LEU A 135 10.78 -10.41 18.09
C LEU A 135 11.79 -11.21 17.25
N GLY A 136 11.66 -12.53 17.21
CA GLY A 136 12.62 -13.42 16.55
C GLY A 136 12.32 -13.70 15.09
N ALA A 137 11.06 -13.63 14.68
CA ALA A 137 10.63 -13.96 13.31
C ALA A 137 9.78 -12.86 12.66
N GLU A 138 8.63 -12.53 13.20
CA GLU A 138 7.63 -11.70 12.54
C GLU A 138 8.12 -10.27 12.27
N LEU A 139 8.55 -9.56 13.29
CA LEU A 139 9.05 -8.18 13.14
C LEU A 139 10.32 -8.09 12.30
N PRO A 140 11.34 -8.97 12.43
CA PRO A 140 12.47 -9.00 11.52
C PRO A 140 12.06 -9.24 10.06
N LEU A 141 11.15 -10.18 9.80
CA LEU A 141 10.64 -10.43 8.44
C LEU A 141 9.83 -9.24 7.92
N ALA A 142 9.03 -8.59 8.76
CA ALA A 142 8.32 -7.37 8.41
C ALA A 142 9.30 -6.27 7.98
N VAL A 143 10.39 -6.05 8.72
CA VAL A 143 11.46 -5.09 8.36
C VAL A 143 12.06 -5.44 6.99
N VAL A 144 12.38 -6.70 6.73
CA VAL A 144 12.89 -7.14 5.42
C VAL A 144 11.90 -6.81 4.32
N CYS A 145 10.62 -7.10 4.52
CA CYS A 145 9.57 -6.78 3.57
C CYS A 145 9.44 -5.27 3.33
N VAL A 146 9.48 -4.44 4.37
CA VAL A 146 9.48 -2.97 4.25
C VAL A 146 10.67 -2.48 3.42
N VAL A 147 11.87 -2.99 3.68
CA VAL A 147 13.07 -2.63 2.92
C VAL A 147 12.93 -3.01 1.45
N LEU A 148 12.38 -4.19 1.14
CA LEU A 148 12.10 -4.60 -0.24
C LEU A 148 11.05 -3.70 -0.90
N ALA A 149 9.98 -3.33 -0.19
CA ALA A 149 8.93 -2.44 -0.70
C ALA A 149 9.49 -1.06 -1.06
N VAL A 150 10.26 -0.44 -0.14
CA VAL A 150 10.86 0.89 -0.36
C VAL A 150 11.85 0.86 -1.53
N ARG A 151 12.71 -0.16 -1.60
CA ARG A 151 13.66 -0.30 -2.72
C ARG A 151 12.97 -0.56 -4.05
N GLY A 152 11.84 -1.27 -4.04
CA GLY A 152 11.03 -1.50 -5.22
C GLY A 152 10.35 -0.24 -5.73
N ALA A 153 9.80 0.57 -4.82
CA ALA A 153 9.15 1.82 -5.15
C ALA A 153 10.11 2.90 -5.68
N ALA A 154 11.39 2.85 -5.27
CA ALA A 154 12.41 3.80 -5.70
C ALA A 154 12.99 3.51 -7.11
N ARG A 155 12.63 2.39 -7.76
CA ARG A 155 13.10 2.09 -9.13
C ARG A 155 12.26 2.86 -10.13
N PRO A 156 12.88 3.71 -11.02
CA PRO A 156 12.15 4.36 -12.09
C PRO A 156 11.53 3.29 -13.00
N THR A 157 10.27 3.48 -13.37
CA THR A 157 9.64 2.70 -14.44
C THR A 157 10.31 3.13 -15.75
N ALA A 158 11.16 2.26 -16.30
CA ALA A 158 11.75 2.46 -17.62
C ALA A 158 10.70 2.19 -18.72
#